data_565159f72bba949adb7af708c41330c8
#
_entry.id   565159f72bba949adb7af708c41330c8
#
_cell.length_a   1.000
_cell.length_b   1.000
_cell.length_c   1.000
_cell.angle_alpha   90.00
_cell.angle_beta   90.00
_cell.angle_gamma   90.00
#
_symmetry.space_group_name_H-M   'P 1'
#
loop_
_entity.id
_entity.type
_entity.pdbx_description
1 polymer ?
#
loop_
_entity_poly.entity_id
_entity_poly.type
_entity_poly.pdbx_seq_one_letter_code
_entity_poly.pdbx_strand_id
1 'polypeptide(L)'
;PERQATYSPFLPISPKSGRVLYVPMKHVDAKAGTITFDDEGTETTLSITGGRVKLQWKPDFGMRWAALGVDFEMFGKDHQTNAVVYDRICNILGGRAPEHFVYELFLDENGQKISKSKGNGLTIDEWLTYAPTESLGLYMYQRPRQAKKLYFDVIPRAVDEYYTFLAAYPRQDWKERLGNPVWHMHDGNPPAIDMPVPFSLLLNLVSASNAQNKDVLWGFISRHTQGVTPKTHPELDRLVGHAIRYFDDFVKPTKTFRPADEVEREALAALDEALGALPADANGEAIQNASLNVARRIERYQDHSKQSPEGGPGVSGAFFQMIYQVLIGQERGPRFGSFAALYGVAETRALIERALAGQLA
;
A
#
# COMPACT_ATOMS: atom_id res chain seq x y z
N PRO A 1 -20.09 10.82 37.90
CA PRO A 1 -19.76 11.08 39.33
C PRO A 1 -18.87 9.97 39.90
N GLU A 2 -19.23 8.69 39.76
CA GLU A 2 -18.43 7.56 40.29
C GLU A 2 -17.02 7.50 39.72
N ARG A 3 -16.88 7.76 38.40
CA ARG A 3 -15.58 7.77 37.72
C ARG A 3 -14.65 8.88 38.20
N GLN A 4 -15.19 10.02 38.67
CA GLN A 4 -14.39 11.09 39.25
C GLN A 4 -13.88 10.75 40.65
N ALA A 5 -14.67 10.04 41.45
CA ALA A 5 -14.29 9.62 42.77
C ALA A 5 -13.18 8.54 42.79
N THR A 6 -13.12 7.71 41.73
CA THR A 6 -12.14 6.61 41.62
C THR A 6 -10.98 6.93 40.67
N TYR A 7 -11.01 8.08 39.98
CA TYR A 7 -9.95 8.46 39.06
C TYR A 7 -8.68 8.88 39.82
N SER A 8 -7.56 8.23 39.48
CA SER A 8 -6.24 8.64 39.90
C SER A 8 -5.34 8.85 38.67
N PRO A 9 -4.50 9.90 38.60
CA PRO A 9 -3.48 10.04 37.57
C PRO A 9 -2.37 8.99 37.72
N PHE A 10 -2.21 8.39 38.91
CA PHE A 10 -1.19 7.42 39.25
C PHE A 10 -1.69 6.00 39.02
N LEU A 11 -0.84 5.18 38.45
CA LEU A 11 -1.02 3.74 38.25
C LEU A 11 0.16 3.02 38.91
N PRO A 12 0.05 2.67 40.18
CA PRO A 12 1.12 2.01 40.94
C PRO A 12 1.38 0.62 40.35
N ILE A 13 2.63 0.18 40.43
CA ILE A 13 3.02 -1.19 40.12
C ILE A 13 3.08 -1.92 41.47
N SER A 14 2.24 -2.94 41.63
CA SER A 14 2.21 -3.75 42.85
C SER A 14 3.58 -4.37 43.15
N PRO A 15 4.19 -4.12 44.31
CA PRO A 15 5.42 -4.82 44.69
C PRO A 15 5.23 -6.32 44.93
N LYS A 16 3.97 -6.76 45.13
CA LYS A 16 3.64 -8.18 45.36
C LYS A 16 3.53 -8.94 44.03
N SER A 17 2.77 -8.38 43.06
CA SER A 17 2.42 -9.09 41.82
C SER A 17 3.15 -8.58 40.56
N GLY A 18 3.80 -7.41 40.65
CA GLY A 18 4.40 -6.74 39.45
C GLY A 18 3.37 -6.17 38.51
N ARG A 19 2.08 -6.21 38.83
CA ARG A 19 1.00 -5.72 37.95
C ARG A 19 0.75 -4.23 38.14
N VAL A 20 0.37 -3.55 37.08
CA VAL A 20 -0.11 -2.17 37.11
C VAL A 20 -1.53 -2.17 37.67
N LEU A 21 -1.77 -1.42 38.77
CA LEU A 21 -3.06 -1.36 39.46
C LEU A 21 -3.85 -0.12 39.05
N TYR A 22 -5.16 -0.29 38.90
CA TYR A 22 -6.14 0.79 38.65
C TYR A 22 -6.96 0.98 39.91
N VAL A 23 -6.33 1.55 40.96
CA VAL A 23 -6.92 1.75 42.26
C VAL A 23 -6.90 3.23 42.66
N PRO A 24 -7.84 3.72 43.49
CA PRO A 24 -7.79 5.07 44.03
C PRO A 24 -6.61 5.24 45.00
N MET A 25 -6.05 6.45 45.01
CA MET A 25 -5.02 6.80 45.97
C MET A 25 -5.68 7.18 47.30
N LYS A 26 -5.25 6.55 48.40
CA LYS A 26 -5.66 6.92 49.76
C LYS A 26 -4.98 8.19 50.23
N HIS A 27 -3.70 8.35 49.90
CA HIS A 27 -2.92 9.52 50.23
C HIS A 27 -1.88 9.84 49.13
N VAL A 28 -1.61 11.13 48.93
CA VAL A 28 -0.56 11.63 48.06
C VAL A 28 0.25 12.65 48.83
N ASP A 29 1.52 12.33 49.09
CA ASP A 29 2.45 13.25 49.74
C ASP A 29 3.35 13.85 48.66
N ALA A 30 3.06 15.10 48.25
CA ALA A 30 3.81 15.81 47.22
C ALA A 30 5.23 16.19 47.68
N LYS A 31 5.48 16.35 48.98
CA LYS A 31 6.80 16.70 49.52
C LYS A 31 7.71 15.48 49.60
N ALA A 32 7.20 14.36 50.07
CA ALA A 32 7.93 13.10 50.11
C ALA A 32 8.01 12.42 48.73
N GLY A 33 7.18 12.81 47.75
CA GLY A 33 7.07 12.16 46.44
C GLY A 33 6.56 10.74 46.57
N THR A 34 5.54 10.49 47.43
CA THR A 34 4.97 9.17 47.69
C THR A 34 3.47 9.14 47.48
N ILE A 35 2.96 7.95 47.16
CA ILE A 35 1.53 7.64 47.06
C ILE A 35 1.22 6.44 47.98
N THR A 36 0.05 6.47 48.59
CA THR A 36 -0.48 5.34 49.40
C THR A 36 -1.76 4.82 48.78
N PHE A 37 -1.86 3.52 48.62
CA PHE A 37 -2.98 2.85 47.94
C PHE A 37 -3.23 1.47 48.57
N ASP A 38 -4.31 0.82 48.20
CA ASP A 38 -4.57 -0.57 48.53
C ASP A 38 -3.96 -1.52 47.50
N ASP A 39 -3.02 -2.36 47.94
CA ASP A 39 -2.41 -3.41 47.16
C ASP A 39 -2.95 -4.77 47.55
N GLU A 40 -4.08 -5.17 46.94
CA GLU A 40 -4.73 -6.45 47.19
C GLU A 40 -5.01 -6.68 48.68
N GLY A 41 -5.66 -5.71 49.31
CA GLY A 41 -6.03 -5.73 50.72
C GLY A 41 -4.94 -5.28 51.72
N THR A 42 -3.80 -4.80 51.21
CA THR A 42 -2.71 -4.29 52.05
C THR A 42 -2.44 -2.83 51.72
N GLU A 43 -2.48 -1.95 52.72
CA GLU A 43 -2.10 -0.56 52.53
C GLU A 43 -0.60 -0.45 52.27
N THR A 44 -0.27 0.09 51.10
CA THR A 44 1.09 0.14 50.60
C THR A 44 1.46 1.58 50.18
N THR A 45 2.63 2.04 50.61
CA THR A 45 3.17 3.34 50.25
C THR A 45 4.39 3.16 49.33
N LEU A 46 4.39 3.82 48.14
CA LEU A 46 5.48 3.78 47.19
C LEU A 46 5.96 5.19 46.83
N SER A 47 7.26 5.30 46.55
CA SER A 47 7.80 6.47 45.84
C SER A 47 7.30 6.50 44.40
N ILE A 48 6.96 7.67 43.87
CA ILE A 48 6.54 7.88 42.47
C ILE A 48 7.70 7.80 41.50
N THR A 49 8.95 7.75 41.99
CA THR A 49 10.16 7.67 41.18
C THR A 49 10.70 6.23 41.09
N GLY A 50 11.73 6.03 40.23
CA GLY A 50 12.39 4.73 40.09
C GLY A 50 11.55 3.68 39.37
N GLY A 51 10.63 4.08 38.48
CA GLY A 51 9.85 3.17 37.67
C GLY A 51 8.75 2.39 38.42
N ARG A 52 8.41 2.80 39.65
CA ARG A 52 7.43 2.10 40.50
C ARG A 52 5.97 2.49 40.25
N VAL A 53 5.77 3.61 39.55
CA VAL A 53 4.45 4.16 39.26
C VAL A 53 4.41 4.61 37.80
N LYS A 54 3.35 4.23 37.08
CA LYS A 54 3.02 4.78 35.79
C LYS A 54 2.01 5.91 35.92
N LEU A 55 1.93 6.77 34.92
CA LEU A 55 0.87 7.77 34.84
C LEU A 55 -0.25 7.29 33.91
N GLN A 56 -1.44 7.79 34.15
CA GLN A 56 -2.52 7.76 33.18
C GLN A 56 -2.08 8.51 31.92
N TRP A 57 -2.67 8.15 30.81
CA TRP A 57 -2.33 8.63 29.47
C TRP A 57 -2.23 10.17 29.35
N LYS A 58 -3.22 10.89 29.90
CA LYS A 58 -3.25 12.35 29.78
C LYS A 58 -2.11 13.05 30.50
N PRO A 59 -1.88 12.79 31.80
CA PRO A 59 -0.74 13.38 32.49
C PRO A 59 0.61 12.88 31.96
N ASP A 60 0.70 11.65 31.46
CA ASP A 60 1.92 11.09 30.90
C ASP A 60 2.37 11.86 29.64
N PHE A 61 1.46 12.16 28.72
CA PHE A 61 1.79 12.98 27.53
C PHE A 61 2.31 14.38 27.92
N GLY A 62 1.54 15.12 28.71
CA GLY A 62 1.95 16.48 29.10
C GLY A 62 3.25 16.51 29.89
N MET A 63 3.46 15.51 30.77
CA MET A 63 4.71 15.38 31.51
C MET A 63 5.91 15.11 30.60
N ARG A 64 5.78 14.19 29.63
CA ARG A 64 6.85 13.87 28.67
C ARG A 64 7.23 15.08 27.83
N TRP A 65 6.26 15.82 27.34
CA TRP A 65 6.53 17.02 26.56
C TRP A 65 7.29 18.07 27.35
N ALA A 66 6.87 18.30 28.62
CA ALA A 66 7.57 19.23 29.48
C ALA A 66 8.99 18.76 29.83
N ALA A 67 9.15 17.46 30.17
CA ALA A 67 10.43 16.91 30.61
C ALA A 67 11.46 16.78 29.47
N LEU A 68 11.01 16.52 28.24
CA LEU A 68 11.88 16.32 27.09
C LEU A 68 12.03 17.55 26.21
N GLY A 69 11.29 18.63 26.50
CA GLY A 69 11.32 19.86 25.70
C GLY A 69 10.87 19.61 24.25
N VAL A 70 9.74 18.90 24.07
CA VAL A 70 9.25 18.53 22.74
C VAL A 70 8.71 19.75 22.01
N ASP A 71 9.22 20.05 20.83
CA ASP A 71 8.80 21.18 20.00
C ASP A 71 7.67 20.82 19.03
N PHE A 72 7.61 19.56 18.58
CA PHE A 72 6.65 19.09 17.60
C PHE A 72 6.18 17.68 17.90
N GLU A 73 4.86 17.44 17.84
CA GLU A 73 4.24 16.13 18.09
C GLU A 73 3.24 15.78 17.01
N MET A 74 3.41 14.59 16.40
CA MET A 74 2.44 14.01 15.47
C MET A 74 1.62 12.93 16.16
N PHE A 75 0.30 13.03 16.08
CA PHE A 75 -0.58 12.00 16.64
C PHE A 75 -1.82 11.74 15.77
N GLY A 76 -2.38 10.56 15.93
CA GLY A 76 -3.63 10.17 15.29
C GLY A 76 -4.83 10.96 15.80
N LYS A 77 -5.84 11.09 14.96
CA LYS A 77 -7.10 11.82 15.23
C LYS A 77 -7.78 11.41 16.55
N ASP A 78 -7.57 10.21 17.03
CA ASP A 78 -8.10 9.72 18.30
C ASP A 78 -7.53 10.45 19.54
N HIS A 79 -6.41 11.14 19.42
CA HIS A 79 -5.86 12.01 20.44
C HIS A 79 -6.32 13.46 20.35
N GLN A 80 -6.90 13.89 19.25
CA GLN A 80 -7.20 15.31 18.94
C GLN A 80 -8.04 15.98 20.05
N THR A 81 -9.08 15.31 20.54
CA THR A 81 -9.95 15.85 21.60
C THR A 81 -9.27 15.95 22.96
N ASN A 82 -8.19 15.19 23.18
CA ASN A 82 -7.45 15.17 24.43
C ASN A 82 -6.22 16.08 24.41
N ALA A 83 -5.75 16.51 23.24
CA ALA A 83 -4.53 17.31 23.07
C ALA A 83 -4.54 18.58 23.92
N VAL A 84 -5.68 19.29 23.98
CA VAL A 84 -5.85 20.49 24.83
C VAL A 84 -5.55 20.22 26.31
N VAL A 85 -5.86 19.00 26.77
CA VAL A 85 -5.57 18.60 28.17
C VAL A 85 -4.08 18.33 28.35
N TYR A 86 -3.45 17.68 27.34
CA TYR A 86 -2.01 17.42 27.35
C TYR A 86 -1.20 18.73 27.35
N ASP A 87 -1.57 19.69 26.48
CA ASP A 87 -0.99 21.02 26.40
C ASP A 87 -1.05 21.74 27.74
N ARG A 88 -2.24 21.72 28.36
CA ARG A 88 -2.44 22.35 29.68
C ARG A 88 -1.58 21.73 30.77
N ILE A 89 -1.43 20.40 30.78
CA ILE A 89 -0.57 19.70 31.74
C ILE A 89 0.88 20.05 31.48
N CYS A 90 1.35 20.06 30.23
CA CYS A 90 2.70 20.47 29.86
C CYS A 90 3.02 21.89 30.39
N ASN A 91 2.13 22.85 30.14
CA ASN A 91 2.29 24.24 30.59
C ASN A 91 2.29 24.37 32.10
N ILE A 92 1.43 23.62 32.83
CA ILE A 92 1.42 23.60 34.32
C ILE A 92 2.74 23.09 34.87
N LEU A 93 3.38 22.15 34.19
CA LEU A 93 4.67 21.59 34.58
C LEU A 93 5.87 22.49 34.18
N GLY A 94 5.62 23.66 33.62
CA GLY A 94 6.63 24.63 33.24
C GLY A 94 7.25 24.37 31.84
N GLY A 95 6.72 23.43 31.07
CA GLY A 95 7.09 23.23 29.68
C GLY A 95 6.32 24.16 28.75
N ARG A 96 6.71 24.17 27.49
CA ARG A 96 5.96 24.74 26.38
C ARG A 96 5.28 23.61 25.62
N ALA A 97 3.97 23.71 25.39
CA ALA A 97 3.24 22.72 24.57
C ALA A 97 3.79 22.72 23.14
N PRO A 98 3.99 21.52 22.53
CA PRO A 98 4.50 21.38 21.17
C PRO A 98 3.50 21.86 20.10
N GLU A 99 3.99 22.17 18.93
CA GLU A 99 3.17 22.29 17.74
C GLU A 99 2.65 20.90 17.32
N HIS A 100 1.39 20.83 16.88
CA HIS A 100 0.74 19.56 16.59
C HIS A 100 0.47 19.33 15.12
N PHE A 101 0.70 18.08 14.68
CA PHE A 101 0.21 17.59 13.42
C PHE A 101 -0.69 16.37 13.63
N VAL A 102 -1.96 16.53 13.27
CA VAL A 102 -2.96 15.46 13.42
C VAL A 102 -3.12 14.73 12.10
N TYR A 103 -2.90 13.41 12.11
CA TYR A 103 -3.13 12.55 10.96
C TYR A 103 -4.37 11.67 11.13
N GLU A 104 -4.97 11.27 10.00
CA GLU A 104 -6.13 10.41 9.97
C GLU A 104 -5.75 8.95 10.26
N LEU A 105 -6.76 8.18 10.64
CA LEU A 105 -6.61 6.77 10.95
C LEU A 105 -6.52 5.93 9.67
N PHE A 106 -5.82 4.81 9.74
CA PHE A 106 -5.87 3.79 8.73
C PHE A 106 -7.07 2.88 8.93
N LEU A 107 -7.67 2.48 7.80
CA LEU A 107 -8.84 1.61 7.74
C LEU A 107 -8.45 0.28 7.08
N ASP A 108 -9.13 -0.79 7.45
CA ASP A 108 -9.01 -2.06 6.76
C ASP A 108 -9.71 -2.05 5.38
N GLU A 109 -9.72 -3.17 4.68
CA GLU A 109 -10.38 -3.31 3.37
C GLU A 109 -11.88 -2.96 3.40
N ASN A 110 -12.54 -3.20 4.55
CA ASN A 110 -13.96 -2.95 4.77
C ASN A 110 -14.26 -1.51 5.25
N GLY A 111 -13.22 -0.66 5.38
CA GLY A 111 -13.36 0.70 5.88
C GLY A 111 -13.52 0.80 7.39
N GLN A 112 -13.18 -0.26 8.15
CA GLN A 112 -13.20 -0.27 9.60
C GLN A 112 -11.85 0.18 10.16
N LYS A 113 -11.84 0.82 11.32
CA LYS A 113 -10.60 1.23 12.00
C LYS A 113 -9.73 0.01 12.26
N ILE A 114 -8.47 0.08 11.85
CA ILE A 114 -7.44 -0.90 12.18
C ILE A 114 -7.14 -0.85 13.68
N SER A 115 -7.10 -2.00 14.32
CA SER A 115 -6.69 -2.13 15.73
C SER A 115 -5.93 -3.43 15.97
N LYS A 116 -4.94 -3.38 16.87
CA LYS A 116 -4.15 -4.56 17.27
C LYS A 116 -5.01 -5.70 17.84
N SER A 117 -6.06 -5.35 18.59
CA SER A 117 -6.95 -6.34 19.20
C SER A 117 -7.82 -7.10 18.18
N LYS A 118 -8.08 -6.51 17.01
CA LYS A 118 -8.83 -7.16 15.93
C LYS A 118 -7.94 -7.93 14.97
N GLY A 119 -6.63 -7.64 14.95
CA GLY A 119 -5.70 -8.26 13.99
C GLY A 119 -6.00 -7.95 12.53
N ASN A 120 -6.72 -6.85 12.25
CA ASN A 120 -7.18 -6.45 10.92
C ASN A 120 -6.25 -5.43 10.25
N GLY A 121 -5.01 -5.33 10.69
CA GLY A 121 -4.02 -4.40 10.15
C GLY A 121 -2.94 -5.11 9.36
N LEU A 122 -2.31 -4.37 8.44
CA LEU A 122 -1.10 -4.76 7.74
C LEU A 122 0.10 -4.24 8.53
N THR A 123 1.01 -5.14 8.90
CA THR A 123 2.25 -4.78 9.60
C THR A 123 3.33 -4.28 8.62
N ILE A 124 4.36 -3.61 9.14
CA ILE A 124 5.51 -3.19 8.34
C ILE A 124 6.21 -4.39 7.72
N ASP A 125 6.45 -5.45 8.48
CA ASP A 125 7.14 -6.67 8.00
C ASP A 125 6.35 -7.37 6.90
N GLU A 126 5.03 -7.42 7.00
CA GLU A 126 4.17 -7.93 5.94
C GLU A 126 4.27 -7.07 4.68
N TRP A 127 4.24 -5.72 4.79
CA TRP A 127 4.45 -4.86 3.63
C TRP A 127 5.80 -5.13 2.97
N LEU A 128 6.88 -5.18 3.75
CA LEU A 128 8.25 -5.37 3.25
C LEU A 128 8.50 -6.74 2.63
N THR A 129 7.64 -7.72 2.93
CA THR A 129 7.66 -9.01 2.23
C THR A 129 7.32 -8.86 0.75
N TYR A 130 6.43 -7.91 0.39
CA TYR A 130 5.87 -7.77 -0.95
C TYR A 130 6.28 -6.49 -1.68
N ALA A 131 6.94 -5.55 -1.00
CA ALA A 131 7.29 -4.25 -1.58
C ALA A 131 8.48 -3.59 -0.90
N PRO A 132 9.18 -2.66 -1.57
CA PRO A 132 10.27 -1.90 -0.99
C PRO A 132 9.77 -0.88 0.04
N THR A 133 10.65 -0.52 0.99
CA THR A 133 10.40 0.44 2.08
C THR A 133 9.89 1.78 1.57
N GLU A 134 10.44 2.24 0.46
CA GLU A 134 10.13 3.54 -0.14
C GLU A 134 8.66 3.63 -0.58
N SER A 135 8.08 2.54 -1.03
CA SER A 135 6.65 2.50 -1.39
C SER A 135 5.74 2.68 -0.16
N LEU A 136 6.13 2.12 0.99
CA LEU A 136 5.44 2.34 2.26
C LEU A 136 5.61 3.79 2.73
N GLY A 137 6.85 4.31 2.67
CA GLY A 137 7.15 5.70 3.01
C GLY A 137 6.28 6.67 2.21
N LEU A 138 6.19 6.49 0.89
CA LEU A 138 5.32 7.29 0.03
C LEU A 138 3.85 7.16 0.46
N TYR A 139 3.38 5.93 0.66
CA TYR A 139 2.00 5.68 1.06
C TYR A 139 1.64 6.38 2.38
N MET A 140 2.55 6.40 3.35
CA MET A 140 2.37 7.10 4.63
C MET A 140 2.42 8.61 4.47
N TYR A 141 3.36 9.13 3.69
CA TYR A 141 3.57 10.57 3.49
C TYR A 141 2.41 11.24 2.74
N GLN A 142 1.85 10.58 1.72
CA GLN A 142 0.79 11.16 0.91
C GLN A 142 -0.51 11.36 1.70
N ARG A 143 -1.11 12.56 1.60
CA ARG A 143 -2.44 12.89 2.12
C ARG A 143 -2.68 12.43 3.58
N PRO A 144 -1.82 12.80 4.53
CA PRO A 144 -1.88 12.29 5.91
C PRO A 144 -3.15 12.69 6.66
N ARG A 145 -3.87 13.74 6.18
CA ARG A 145 -5.14 14.19 6.76
C ARG A 145 -6.39 13.51 6.16
N GLN A 146 -6.20 12.50 5.33
CA GLN A 146 -7.30 11.71 4.75
C GLN A 146 -7.19 10.27 5.24
N ALA A 147 -8.32 9.69 5.64
CA ALA A 147 -8.38 8.28 5.98
C ALA A 147 -8.03 7.43 4.75
N LYS A 148 -7.15 6.46 4.94
CA LYS A 148 -6.67 5.56 3.88
C LYS A 148 -6.88 4.12 4.28
N LYS A 149 -7.23 3.29 3.32
CA LYS A 149 -7.32 1.85 3.52
C LYS A 149 -5.92 1.24 3.45
N LEU A 150 -5.51 0.49 4.46
CA LEU A 150 -4.21 -0.16 4.54
C LEU A 150 -4.41 -1.68 4.56
N TYR A 151 -4.31 -2.31 3.40
CA TYR A 151 -4.45 -3.74 3.16
C TYR A 151 -3.61 -4.15 1.93
N PHE A 152 -3.49 -5.43 1.65
CA PHE A 152 -2.51 -5.91 0.66
C PHE A 152 -2.71 -5.35 -0.75
N ASP A 153 -3.95 -5.17 -1.22
CA ASP A 153 -4.22 -4.71 -2.59
C ASP A 153 -3.77 -3.27 -2.90
N VAL A 154 -3.43 -2.47 -1.86
CA VAL A 154 -2.88 -1.12 -2.10
C VAL A 154 -1.40 -1.15 -2.46
N ILE A 155 -0.68 -2.25 -2.15
CA ILE A 155 0.77 -2.38 -2.32
C ILE A 155 1.21 -2.20 -3.78
N PRO A 156 0.64 -2.91 -4.77
CA PRO A 156 1.09 -2.78 -6.15
C PRO A 156 1.02 -1.34 -6.67
N ARG A 157 -0.06 -0.66 -6.33
CA ARG A 157 -0.25 0.73 -6.72
C ARG A 157 0.73 1.67 -6.01
N ALA A 158 0.98 1.48 -4.73
CA ALA A 158 1.93 2.28 -3.97
C ALA A 158 3.37 2.15 -4.52
N VAL A 159 3.75 0.96 -4.97
CA VAL A 159 5.05 0.72 -5.63
C VAL A 159 5.12 1.48 -6.96
N ASP A 160 4.12 1.34 -7.83
CA ASP A 160 4.11 2.01 -9.13
C ASP A 160 4.06 3.54 -8.98
N GLU A 161 3.31 4.07 -8.01
CA GLU A 161 3.27 5.50 -7.72
C GLU A 161 4.65 6.03 -7.28
N TYR A 162 5.36 5.31 -6.41
CA TYR A 162 6.71 5.71 -6.00
C TYR A 162 7.66 5.86 -7.20
N TYR A 163 7.75 4.84 -8.05
CA TYR A 163 8.63 4.91 -9.23
C TYR A 163 8.17 5.92 -10.26
N THR A 164 6.87 6.21 -10.35
CA THR A 164 6.33 7.28 -11.20
C THR A 164 6.82 8.65 -10.72
N PHE A 165 6.73 8.94 -9.42
CA PHE A 165 7.26 10.18 -8.86
C PHE A 165 8.77 10.29 -9.01
N LEU A 166 9.48 9.18 -8.81
CA LEU A 166 10.93 9.13 -8.96
C LEU A 166 11.37 9.40 -10.40
N ALA A 167 10.72 8.79 -11.38
CA ALA A 167 11.00 9.00 -12.80
C ALA A 167 10.68 10.42 -13.30
N ALA A 168 9.70 11.08 -12.68
CA ALA A 168 9.35 12.46 -13.01
C ALA A 168 10.39 13.47 -12.49
N TYR A 169 10.97 13.20 -11.33
CA TYR A 169 11.83 14.14 -10.58
C TYR A 169 12.97 14.77 -11.39
N PRO A 170 13.75 14.06 -12.21
CA PRO A 170 14.86 14.67 -12.97
C PRO A 170 14.42 15.70 -14.01
N ARG A 171 13.16 15.62 -14.45
CA ARG A 171 12.61 16.49 -15.51
C ARG A 171 11.87 17.71 -14.96
N GLN A 172 11.71 17.77 -13.65
CA GLN A 172 10.94 18.79 -12.94
C GLN A 172 11.79 20.02 -12.67
N ASP A 173 11.15 21.19 -12.68
CA ASP A 173 11.75 22.43 -12.19
C ASP A 173 11.83 22.45 -10.66
N TRP A 174 12.43 23.51 -10.10
CA TRP A 174 12.61 23.66 -8.65
C TRP A 174 11.28 23.61 -7.88
N LYS A 175 10.24 24.28 -8.37
CA LYS A 175 8.94 24.35 -7.70
C LYS A 175 8.22 23.00 -7.73
N GLU A 176 8.29 22.31 -8.84
CA GLU A 176 7.73 20.98 -9.02
C GLU A 176 8.43 19.95 -8.13
N ARG A 177 9.78 20.04 -8.00
CA ARG A 177 10.57 19.17 -7.12
C ARG A 177 10.18 19.33 -5.67
N LEU A 178 9.94 20.55 -5.18
CA LEU A 178 9.43 20.77 -3.82
C LEU A 178 8.05 20.17 -3.59
N GLY A 179 7.22 20.08 -4.63
CA GLY A 179 5.93 19.40 -4.59
C GLY A 179 5.99 17.88 -4.73
N ASN A 180 7.16 17.35 -5.14
CA ASN A 180 7.31 15.92 -5.37
C ASN A 180 7.65 15.18 -4.06
N PRO A 181 6.85 14.19 -3.63
CA PRO A 181 7.08 13.45 -2.37
C PRO A 181 8.48 12.85 -2.25
N VAL A 182 9.06 12.36 -3.35
CA VAL A 182 10.38 11.70 -3.30
C VAL A 182 11.50 12.65 -2.88
N TRP A 183 11.38 13.95 -3.14
CA TRP A 183 12.33 14.94 -2.64
C TRP A 183 12.37 14.95 -1.11
N HIS A 184 11.20 14.95 -0.48
CA HIS A 184 11.08 14.95 0.99
C HIS A 184 11.50 13.62 1.62
N MET A 185 11.18 12.51 0.96
CA MET A 185 11.51 11.17 1.44
C MET A 185 13.02 10.88 1.42
N HIS A 186 13.76 11.56 0.56
CA HIS A 186 15.19 11.35 0.35
C HIS A 186 16.03 12.61 0.71
N ASP A 187 15.52 13.46 1.59
CA ASP A 187 16.24 14.66 2.09
C ASP A 187 16.82 15.54 0.96
N GLY A 188 16.05 15.69 -0.13
CA GLY A 188 16.44 16.49 -1.28
C GLY A 188 17.33 15.78 -2.31
N ASN A 189 17.70 14.52 -2.07
CA ASN A 189 18.60 13.74 -2.94
C ASN A 189 18.01 12.39 -3.36
N PRO A 190 16.91 12.36 -4.13
CA PRO A 190 16.31 11.11 -4.59
C PRO A 190 17.28 10.30 -5.47
N PRO A 191 17.30 8.96 -5.36
CA PRO A 191 18.16 8.11 -6.17
C PRO A 191 17.76 8.17 -7.66
N ALA A 192 18.75 8.08 -8.52
CA ALA A 192 18.54 7.91 -9.96
C ALA A 192 18.34 6.42 -10.29
N ILE A 193 17.09 5.98 -10.30
CA ILE A 193 16.73 4.60 -10.60
C ILE A 193 15.91 4.57 -11.90
N ASP A 194 16.34 3.78 -12.86
CA ASP A 194 15.56 3.44 -14.04
C ASP A 194 14.69 2.21 -13.74
N MET A 195 13.38 2.35 -13.92
CA MET A 195 12.39 1.30 -13.71
C MET A 195 11.58 1.07 -15.00
N PRO A 196 12.14 0.31 -15.95
CA PRO A 196 11.52 0.13 -17.26
C PRO A 196 10.23 -0.69 -17.23
N VAL A 197 10.00 -1.47 -16.19
CA VAL A 197 8.84 -2.35 -16.05
C VAL A 197 8.12 -2.05 -14.73
N PRO A 198 6.87 -1.52 -14.77
CA PRO A 198 6.06 -1.28 -13.58
C PRO A 198 5.76 -2.57 -12.82
N PHE A 199 5.55 -2.46 -11.51
CA PHE A 199 5.25 -3.60 -10.64
C PHE A 199 3.93 -4.30 -11.02
N SER A 200 2.90 -3.53 -11.36
CA SER A 200 1.64 -4.06 -11.87
C SER A 200 1.82 -4.91 -13.14
N LEU A 201 2.75 -4.52 -14.01
CA LEU A 201 3.06 -5.28 -15.21
C LEU A 201 3.81 -6.58 -14.89
N LEU A 202 4.74 -6.53 -13.91
CA LEU A 202 5.41 -7.75 -13.41
C LEU A 202 4.41 -8.76 -12.85
N LEU A 203 3.43 -8.32 -12.04
CA LEU A 203 2.39 -9.19 -11.49
C LEU A 203 1.59 -9.91 -12.59
N ASN A 204 1.25 -9.21 -13.67
CA ASN A 204 0.55 -9.81 -14.79
C ASN A 204 1.44 -10.77 -15.58
N LEU A 205 2.73 -10.45 -15.71
CA LEU A 205 3.69 -11.34 -16.35
C LEU A 205 3.83 -12.65 -15.55
N VAL A 206 3.94 -12.57 -14.21
CA VAL A 206 3.93 -13.75 -13.33
C VAL A 206 2.64 -14.54 -13.52
N SER A 207 1.50 -13.86 -13.54
CA SER A 207 0.18 -14.49 -13.66
C SER A 207 0.00 -15.23 -14.98
N ALA A 208 0.44 -14.67 -16.11
CA ALA A 208 0.32 -15.28 -17.42
C ALA A 208 1.31 -16.44 -17.64
N SER A 209 2.56 -16.24 -17.20
CA SER A 209 3.62 -17.24 -17.34
C SER A 209 3.60 -18.33 -16.28
N ASN A 210 2.85 -18.12 -15.18
CA ASN A 210 2.91 -18.95 -13.97
C ASN A 210 4.34 -19.16 -13.47
N ALA A 211 5.16 -18.09 -13.52
CA ALA A 211 6.57 -18.13 -13.18
C ALA A 211 6.77 -18.38 -11.68
N GLN A 212 7.55 -19.39 -11.36
CA GLN A 212 7.86 -19.79 -9.98
C GLN A 212 9.22 -19.26 -9.49
N ASN A 213 10.00 -18.67 -10.38
CA ASN A 213 11.32 -18.13 -10.05
C ASN A 213 11.65 -16.91 -10.93
N LYS A 214 12.67 -16.17 -10.51
CA LYS A 214 13.10 -14.95 -11.20
C LYS A 214 13.60 -15.21 -12.62
N ASP A 215 14.27 -16.32 -12.88
CA ASP A 215 14.90 -16.60 -14.19
C ASP A 215 13.86 -16.65 -15.31
N VAL A 216 12.67 -17.22 -15.04
CA VAL A 216 11.57 -17.26 -15.99
C VAL A 216 11.10 -15.86 -16.34
N LEU A 217 10.89 -14.99 -15.35
CA LEU A 217 10.47 -13.61 -15.58
C LEU A 217 11.53 -12.80 -16.28
N TRP A 218 12.80 -12.97 -15.91
CA TRP A 218 13.92 -12.32 -16.59
C TRP A 218 14.08 -12.77 -18.04
N GLY A 219 13.69 -14.02 -18.35
CA GLY A 219 13.61 -14.50 -19.73
C GLY A 219 12.65 -13.67 -20.61
N PHE A 220 11.53 -13.22 -20.06
CA PHE A 220 10.61 -12.30 -20.76
C PHE A 220 11.14 -10.87 -20.78
N ILE A 221 11.54 -10.34 -19.62
CA ILE A 221 12.02 -8.95 -19.50
C ILE A 221 13.19 -8.68 -20.46
N SER A 222 14.21 -9.51 -20.45
CA SER A 222 15.43 -9.31 -21.24
C SER A 222 15.21 -9.44 -22.76
N ARG A 223 14.20 -10.20 -23.19
CA ARG A 223 13.86 -10.30 -24.62
C ARG A 223 13.24 -9.01 -25.17
N HIS A 224 12.49 -8.29 -24.32
CA HIS A 224 11.70 -7.14 -24.75
C HIS A 224 12.25 -5.79 -24.27
N THR A 225 13.30 -5.80 -23.42
CA THR A 225 13.97 -4.59 -22.93
C THR A 225 15.48 -4.72 -23.13
N GLN A 226 16.00 -4.03 -24.16
CA GLN A 226 17.44 -4.10 -24.49
C GLN A 226 18.30 -3.52 -23.34
N GLY A 227 19.36 -4.24 -22.96
CA GLY A 227 20.31 -3.79 -21.94
C GLY A 227 19.84 -3.91 -20.50
N VAL A 228 18.60 -4.35 -20.27
CA VAL A 228 18.03 -4.54 -18.94
C VAL A 228 18.32 -5.96 -18.45
N THR A 229 19.08 -6.03 -17.35
CA THR A 229 19.50 -7.30 -16.73
C THR A 229 19.42 -7.17 -15.20
N PRO A 230 19.44 -8.28 -14.42
CA PRO A 230 19.53 -8.24 -12.96
C PRO A 230 20.72 -7.42 -12.43
N LYS A 231 21.82 -7.40 -13.17
CA LYS A 231 23.03 -6.67 -12.77
C LYS A 231 22.95 -5.18 -13.05
N THR A 232 22.33 -4.78 -14.17
CA THR A 232 22.18 -3.37 -14.54
C THR A 232 21.00 -2.71 -13.81
N HIS A 233 19.98 -3.50 -13.41
CA HIS A 233 18.76 -3.03 -12.75
C HIS A 233 18.46 -3.84 -11.48
N PRO A 234 19.29 -3.73 -10.41
CA PRO A 234 19.12 -4.51 -9.18
C PRO A 234 17.81 -4.21 -8.46
N GLU A 235 17.28 -2.98 -8.58
CA GLU A 235 15.99 -2.61 -8.02
C GLU A 235 14.83 -3.34 -8.72
N LEU A 236 14.88 -3.46 -10.04
CA LEU A 236 13.93 -4.26 -10.80
C LEU A 236 14.02 -5.74 -10.40
N ASP A 237 15.23 -6.26 -10.18
CA ASP A 237 15.40 -7.64 -9.70
C ASP A 237 14.80 -7.88 -8.31
N ARG A 238 14.85 -6.89 -7.41
CA ARG A 238 14.12 -6.95 -6.14
C ARG A 238 12.61 -7.00 -6.36
N LEU A 239 12.08 -6.14 -7.25
CA LEU A 239 10.66 -6.11 -7.56
C LEU A 239 10.17 -7.40 -8.22
N VAL A 240 10.98 -8.03 -9.08
CA VAL A 240 10.69 -9.35 -9.64
C VAL A 240 10.47 -10.37 -8.52
N GLY A 241 11.32 -10.37 -7.49
CA GLY A 241 11.14 -11.25 -6.33
C GLY A 241 9.89 -10.94 -5.52
N HIS A 242 9.57 -9.67 -5.29
CA HIS A 242 8.34 -9.26 -4.62
C HIS A 242 7.09 -9.63 -5.43
N ALA A 243 7.13 -9.49 -6.76
CA ALA A 243 6.01 -9.83 -7.62
C ALA A 243 5.66 -11.33 -7.58
N ILE A 244 6.66 -12.21 -7.55
CA ILE A 244 6.44 -13.65 -7.43
C ILE A 244 5.77 -13.98 -6.09
N ARG A 245 6.28 -13.44 -4.97
CA ARG A 245 5.69 -13.69 -3.65
C ARG A 245 4.27 -13.16 -3.55
N TYR A 246 4.04 -11.93 -4.00
CA TYR A 246 2.71 -11.34 -4.00
C TYR A 246 1.73 -12.16 -4.84
N PHE A 247 2.17 -12.64 -6.00
CA PHE A 247 1.37 -13.50 -6.85
C PHE A 247 1.01 -14.81 -6.17
N ASP A 248 1.98 -15.51 -5.60
CA ASP A 248 1.75 -16.81 -4.95
C ASP A 248 0.77 -16.71 -3.77
N ASP A 249 0.89 -15.65 -2.96
CA ASP A 249 0.11 -15.50 -1.73
C ASP A 249 -1.28 -14.87 -1.97
N PHE A 250 -1.44 -13.93 -2.90
CA PHE A 250 -2.68 -13.17 -3.05
C PHE A 250 -3.38 -13.34 -4.40
N VAL A 251 -2.64 -13.49 -5.49
CA VAL A 251 -3.25 -13.54 -6.83
C VAL A 251 -3.61 -14.96 -7.22
N LYS A 252 -2.68 -15.88 -7.10
CA LYS A 252 -2.86 -17.28 -7.50
C LYS A 252 -4.04 -17.97 -6.82
N PRO A 253 -4.29 -17.79 -5.50
CA PRO A 253 -5.44 -18.39 -4.83
C PRO A 253 -6.79 -17.82 -5.28
N THR A 254 -6.81 -16.61 -5.83
CA THR A 254 -8.04 -15.92 -6.23
C THR A 254 -8.31 -15.99 -7.73
N LYS A 255 -7.42 -16.62 -8.51
CA LYS A 255 -7.61 -16.78 -9.96
C LYS A 255 -8.85 -17.62 -10.23
N THR A 256 -9.73 -17.08 -11.05
CA THR A 256 -10.94 -17.78 -11.50
C THR A 256 -11.02 -17.68 -13.01
N PHE A 257 -10.68 -18.77 -13.68
CA PHE A 257 -10.85 -18.86 -15.13
C PHE A 257 -12.31 -19.16 -15.45
N ARG A 258 -12.78 -18.64 -16.56
CA ARG A 258 -14.08 -18.97 -17.13
C ARG A 258 -13.97 -19.22 -18.63
N PRO A 259 -14.81 -20.07 -19.20
CA PRO A 259 -14.86 -20.22 -20.65
C PRO A 259 -15.38 -18.93 -21.30
N ALA A 260 -14.92 -18.66 -22.52
CA ALA A 260 -15.45 -17.60 -23.36
C ALA A 260 -16.82 -17.98 -23.92
N ASP A 261 -17.79 -17.05 -23.91
CA ASP A 261 -19.04 -17.22 -24.63
C ASP A 261 -18.84 -17.07 -26.16
N GLU A 262 -19.89 -17.23 -26.94
CA GLU A 262 -19.81 -17.26 -28.43
C GLU A 262 -19.23 -15.93 -28.99
N VAL A 263 -19.71 -14.77 -28.50
CA VAL A 263 -19.22 -13.45 -28.92
C VAL A 263 -17.77 -13.22 -28.47
N GLU A 264 -17.42 -13.69 -27.28
CA GLU A 264 -16.07 -13.61 -26.75
C GLU A 264 -15.08 -14.50 -27.52
N ARG A 265 -15.53 -15.68 -27.97
CA ARG A 265 -14.73 -16.57 -28.82
C ARG A 265 -14.47 -15.94 -30.18
N GLU A 266 -15.47 -15.29 -30.79
CA GLU A 266 -15.31 -14.50 -32.01
C GLU A 266 -14.30 -13.36 -31.80
N ALA A 267 -14.43 -12.62 -30.70
CA ALA A 267 -13.52 -11.53 -30.34
C ALA A 267 -12.07 -11.99 -30.13
N LEU A 268 -11.87 -13.12 -29.46
CA LEU A 268 -10.54 -13.69 -29.23
C LEU A 268 -9.94 -14.24 -30.53
N ALA A 269 -10.71 -14.87 -31.40
CA ALA A 269 -10.22 -15.32 -32.71
C ALA A 269 -9.80 -14.14 -33.60
N ALA A 270 -10.62 -13.08 -33.62
CA ALA A 270 -10.25 -11.86 -34.36
C ALA A 270 -9.03 -11.15 -33.77
N LEU A 271 -8.85 -11.21 -32.46
CA LEU A 271 -7.67 -10.69 -31.77
C LEU A 271 -6.42 -11.51 -32.13
N ASP A 272 -6.51 -12.83 -32.15
CA ASP A 272 -5.41 -13.70 -32.58
C ASP A 272 -4.96 -13.40 -34.00
N GLU A 273 -5.90 -13.28 -34.94
CA GLU A 273 -5.62 -12.91 -36.32
C GLU A 273 -4.95 -11.54 -36.40
N ALA A 274 -5.48 -10.53 -35.70
CA ALA A 274 -4.93 -9.18 -35.70
C ALA A 274 -3.51 -9.13 -35.10
N LEU A 275 -3.23 -9.90 -34.05
CA LEU A 275 -1.90 -10.04 -33.47
C LEU A 275 -0.94 -10.78 -34.43
N GLY A 276 -1.43 -11.81 -35.11
CA GLY A 276 -0.66 -12.56 -36.11
C GLY A 276 -0.22 -11.74 -37.34
N ALA A 277 -0.93 -10.66 -37.63
CA ALA A 277 -0.58 -9.71 -38.67
C ALA A 277 0.51 -8.68 -38.26
N LEU A 278 0.84 -8.59 -36.96
CA LEU A 278 1.87 -7.68 -36.46
C LEU A 278 3.27 -8.31 -36.51
N PRO A 279 4.33 -7.50 -36.62
CA PRO A 279 5.69 -7.97 -36.39
C PRO A 279 5.86 -8.64 -35.02
N ALA A 280 6.77 -9.61 -34.93
CA ALA A 280 7.03 -10.32 -33.71
C ALA A 280 7.55 -9.40 -32.53
N ASP A 281 8.18 -8.30 -32.90
CA ASP A 281 8.71 -7.25 -32.02
C ASP A 281 7.79 -6.02 -31.95
N ALA A 282 6.52 -6.15 -32.28
CA ALA A 282 5.55 -5.07 -32.23
C ALA A 282 5.51 -4.42 -30.86
N ASN A 283 5.57 -3.09 -30.83
CA ASN A 283 5.51 -2.33 -29.60
C ASN A 283 4.10 -2.31 -28.99
N GLY A 284 4.01 -1.94 -27.72
CA GLY A 284 2.74 -1.95 -26.97
C GLY A 284 1.68 -1.03 -27.57
N GLU A 285 2.04 0.00 -28.30
CA GLU A 285 1.08 0.90 -28.95
C GLU A 285 0.44 0.24 -30.16
N ALA A 286 1.23 -0.39 -31.03
CA ALA A 286 0.73 -1.13 -32.19
C ALA A 286 -0.21 -2.27 -31.77
N ILE A 287 0.17 -3.04 -30.73
CA ILE A 287 -0.66 -4.11 -30.18
C ILE A 287 -1.97 -3.55 -29.59
N GLN A 288 -1.89 -2.45 -28.84
CA GLN A 288 -3.06 -1.81 -28.27
C GLN A 288 -4.03 -1.33 -29.36
N ASN A 289 -3.52 -0.70 -30.41
CA ASN A 289 -4.33 -0.21 -31.51
C ASN A 289 -4.99 -1.36 -32.30
N ALA A 290 -4.27 -2.44 -32.56
CA ALA A 290 -4.84 -3.65 -33.16
C ALA A 290 -5.99 -4.21 -32.32
N SER A 291 -5.81 -4.29 -30.98
CA SER A 291 -6.82 -4.77 -30.05
C SER A 291 -8.05 -3.86 -30.02
N LEU A 292 -7.86 -2.53 -30.01
CA LEU A 292 -8.96 -1.56 -30.07
C LEU A 292 -9.73 -1.67 -31.39
N ASN A 293 -9.06 -1.91 -32.50
CA ASN A 293 -9.69 -2.08 -33.80
C ASN A 293 -10.56 -3.35 -33.87
N VAL A 294 -10.12 -4.43 -33.22
CA VAL A 294 -10.97 -5.63 -33.06
C VAL A 294 -12.22 -5.31 -32.24
N ALA A 295 -12.05 -4.67 -31.08
CA ALA A 295 -13.17 -4.35 -30.18
C ALA A 295 -14.22 -3.44 -30.85
N ARG A 296 -13.79 -2.48 -31.68
CA ARG A 296 -14.69 -1.56 -32.42
C ARG A 296 -15.57 -2.26 -33.45
N ARG A 297 -15.21 -3.43 -33.94
CA ARG A 297 -15.98 -4.20 -34.93
C ARG A 297 -17.07 -5.04 -34.27
N ILE A 298 -17.05 -5.19 -32.94
CA ILE A 298 -17.98 -6.05 -32.20
C ILE A 298 -18.89 -5.15 -31.40
N GLU A 299 -20.18 -5.14 -31.71
CA GLU A 299 -21.19 -4.24 -31.10
C GLU A 299 -21.16 -4.24 -29.56
N ARG A 300 -21.03 -5.43 -28.95
CA ARG A 300 -20.94 -5.63 -27.50
C ARG A 300 -19.85 -4.81 -26.82
N TYR A 301 -18.77 -4.48 -27.52
CA TYR A 301 -17.60 -3.78 -26.99
C TYR A 301 -17.48 -2.34 -27.47
N GLN A 302 -18.46 -1.84 -28.21
CA GLN A 302 -18.52 -0.43 -28.61
C GLN A 302 -19.00 0.46 -27.45
N ASP A 303 -18.42 1.64 -27.34
CA ASP A 303 -18.83 2.71 -26.42
C ASP A 303 -19.30 3.93 -27.24
N HIS A 304 -20.60 3.99 -27.46
CA HIS A 304 -21.21 5.09 -28.24
C HIS A 304 -21.22 6.44 -27.50
N SER A 305 -20.91 6.46 -26.20
CA SER A 305 -20.74 7.70 -25.44
C SER A 305 -19.43 8.41 -25.71
N LYS A 306 -18.48 7.71 -26.38
CA LYS A 306 -17.14 8.20 -26.74
C LYS A 306 -16.91 8.05 -28.22
N GLN A 307 -16.20 9.02 -28.79
CA GLN A 307 -15.78 8.98 -30.17
C GLN A 307 -14.28 8.60 -30.27
N SER A 308 -13.98 7.69 -31.19
CA SER A 308 -12.60 7.36 -31.55
C SER A 308 -11.93 8.53 -32.29
N PRO A 309 -10.62 8.71 -32.19
CA PRO A 309 -9.87 9.67 -33.00
C PRO A 309 -10.10 9.52 -34.53
N GLU A 310 -10.46 8.32 -34.98
CA GLU A 310 -10.71 7.96 -36.38
C GLU A 310 -12.20 8.12 -36.77
N GLY A 311 -13.07 8.64 -35.85
CA GLY A 311 -14.47 8.96 -36.18
C GLY A 311 -15.49 7.85 -35.94
N GLY A 312 -15.08 6.70 -35.40
CA GLY A 312 -15.96 5.59 -35.00
C GLY A 312 -16.31 5.59 -33.53
N PRO A 313 -17.05 4.58 -33.03
CA PRO A 313 -17.35 4.44 -31.60
C PRO A 313 -16.09 4.24 -30.78
N GLY A 314 -16.12 4.67 -29.49
CA GLY A 314 -15.12 4.32 -28.51
C GLY A 314 -15.16 2.81 -28.19
N VAL A 315 -14.24 2.35 -27.33
CA VAL A 315 -14.18 0.96 -26.88
C VAL A 315 -14.52 0.88 -25.41
N SER A 316 -15.43 -0.04 -25.08
CA SER A 316 -15.80 -0.35 -23.70
C SER A 316 -14.66 -1.08 -22.98
N GLY A 317 -14.46 -0.77 -21.69
CA GLY A 317 -13.53 -1.50 -20.82
C GLY A 317 -13.84 -2.99 -20.69
N ALA A 318 -15.07 -3.39 -20.98
CA ALA A 318 -15.53 -4.79 -20.93
C ALA A 318 -14.73 -5.71 -21.87
N PHE A 319 -14.21 -5.19 -22.99
CA PHE A 319 -13.35 -5.97 -23.89
C PHE A 319 -12.06 -6.42 -23.20
N PHE A 320 -11.35 -5.51 -22.55
CA PHE A 320 -10.12 -5.85 -21.84
C PHE A 320 -10.39 -6.65 -20.58
N GLN A 321 -11.51 -6.40 -19.88
CA GLN A 321 -11.93 -7.20 -18.76
C GLN A 321 -12.17 -8.67 -19.20
N MET A 322 -12.85 -8.90 -20.30
CA MET A 322 -13.03 -10.24 -20.87
C MET A 322 -11.70 -10.92 -21.15
N ILE A 323 -10.77 -10.22 -21.81
CA ILE A 323 -9.43 -10.76 -22.11
C ILE A 323 -8.75 -11.23 -20.82
N TYR A 324 -8.73 -10.41 -19.77
CA TYR A 324 -8.08 -10.77 -18.50
C TYR A 324 -8.79 -11.90 -17.77
N GLN A 325 -10.11 -11.95 -17.77
CA GLN A 325 -10.88 -13.03 -17.15
C GLN A 325 -10.65 -14.37 -17.84
N VAL A 326 -10.67 -14.38 -19.17
CA VAL A 326 -10.56 -15.62 -19.94
C VAL A 326 -9.12 -16.12 -20.03
N LEU A 327 -8.14 -15.22 -20.28
CA LEU A 327 -6.76 -15.64 -20.52
C LEU A 327 -5.95 -15.80 -19.22
N ILE A 328 -6.22 -14.99 -18.20
CA ILE A 328 -5.38 -14.90 -17.00
C ILE A 328 -6.13 -15.27 -15.73
N GLY A 329 -7.46 -15.35 -15.76
CA GLY A 329 -8.30 -15.65 -14.60
C GLY A 329 -8.40 -14.48 -13.60
N GLN A 330 -8.26 -13.25 -14.07
CA GLN A 330 -8.34 -12.03 -13.28
C GLN A 330 -9.35 -11.06 -13.87
N GLU A 331 -10.03 -10.27 -13.02
CA GLU A 331 -11.01 -9.29 -13.52
C GLU A 331 -10.37 -8.09 -14.22
N ARG A 332 -9.14 -7.74 -13.88
CA ARG A 332 -8.44 -6.55 -14.37
C ARG A 332 -6.96 -6.81 -14.59
N GLY A 333 -6.36 -6.01 -15.44
CA GLY A 333 -4.92 -6.02 -15.69
C GLY A 333 -4.41 -4.66 -16.17
N PRO A 334 -3.09 -4.53 -16.46
CA PRO A 334 -2.51 -3.32 -17.01
C PRO A 334 -3.01 -3.07 -18.44
N ARG A 335 -2.51 -2.01 -19.09
CA ARG A 335 -2.78 -1.79 -20.51
C ARG A 335 -2.36 -3.02 -21.34
N PHE A 336 -3.31 -3.64 -22.03
CA PHE A 336 -3.09 -4.92 -22.73
C PHE A 336 -1.92 -4.89 -23.70
N GLY A 337 -1.79 -3.80 -24.49
CA GLY A 337 -0.68 -3.66 -25.43
C GLY A 337 0.69 -3.72 -24.75
N SER A 338 0.84 -3.07 -23.59
CA SER A 338 2.11 -3.11 -22.81
C SER A 338 2.38 -4.50 -22.25
N PHE A 339 1.34 -5.18 -21.79
CA PHE A 339 1.44 -6.56 -21.32
C PHE A 339 1.86 -7.50 -22.45
N ALA A 340 1.15 -7.49 -23.57
CA ALA A 340 1.41 -8.39 -24.69
C ALA A 340 2.76 -8.13 -25.38
N ALA A 341 3.23 -6.86 -25.38
CA ALA A 341 4.57 -6.54 -25.86
C ALA A 341 5.66 -7.15 -24.96
N LEU A 342 5.49 -7.16 -23.65
CA LEU A 342 6.46 -7.74 -22.71
C LEU A 342 6.35 -9.27 -22.64
N TYR A 343 5.14 -9.80 -22.66
CA TYR A 343 4.90 -11.25 -22.63
C TYR A 343 5.33 -11.91 -23.96
N GLY A 344 5.17 -11.20 -25.06
CA GLY A 344 5.45 -11.65 -26.41
C GLY A 344 4.17 -11.85 -27.22
N VAL A 345 4.20 -11.42 -28.49
CA VAL A 345 3.07 -11.58 -29.42
C VAL A 345 2.77 -13.06 -29.63
N ALA A 346 3.79 -13.88 -29.86
CA ALA A 346 3.65 -15.31 -30.08
C ALA A 346 3.08 -16.04 -28.84
N GLU A 347 3.59 -15.72 -27.65
CA GLU A 347 3.12 -16.27 -26.38
C GLU A 347 1.69 -15.84 -26.07
N THR A 348 1.31 -14.59 -26.40
CA THR A 348 -0.06 -14.08 -26.25
C THR A 348 -1.02 -14.84 -27.18
N ARG A 349 -0.64 -15.07 -28.41
CA ARG A 349 -1.42 -15.87 -29.37
C ARG A 349 -1.60 -17.30 -28.89
N ALA A 350 -0.52 -17.95 -28.44
CA ALA A 350 -0.60 -19.30 -27.87
C ALA A 350 -1.55 -19.38 -26.65
N LEU A 351 -1.59 -18.31 -25.83
CA LEU A 351 -2.52 -18.22 -24.70
C LEU A 351 -3.97 -18.09 -25.18
N ILE A 352 -4.24 -17.31 -26.23
CA ILE A 352 -5.57 -17.19 -26.84
C ILE A 352 -6.00 -18.53 -27.45
N GLU A 353 -5.14 -19.23 -28.19
CA GLU A 353 -5.43 -20.54 -28.77
C GLU A 353 -5.82 -21.56 -27.69
N ARG A 354 -5.09 -21.59 -26.56
CA ARG A 354 -5.41 -22.45 -25.40
C ARG A 354 -6.77 -22.12 -24.79
N ALA A 355 -7.10 -20.83 -24.68
CA ALA A 355 -8.40 -20.40 -24.18
C ALA A 355 -9.53 -20.83 -25.12
N LEU A 356 -9.37 -20.65 -26.42
CA LEU A 356 -10.33 -21.10 -27.44
C LEU A 356 -10.51 -22.62 -27.47
N ALA A 357 -9.46 -23.37 -27.15
CA ALA A 357 -9.50 -24.81 -27.00
C ALA A 357 -10.09 -25.31 -25.65
N GLY A 358 -10.46 -24.39 -24.73
CA GLY A 358 -10.98 -24.73 -23.41
C GLY A 358 -9.93 -25.30 -22.44
N GLN A 359 -8.66 -25.01 -22.64
CA GLN A 359 -7.55 -25.57 -21.84
C GLN A 359 -7.17 -24.71 -20.63
N LEU A 360 -7.81 -23.56 -20.44
CA LEU A 360 -7.51 -22.62 -19.34
C LEU A 360 -8.61 -22.61 -18.26
N ALA A 361 -9.85 -22.99 -18.59
CA ALA A 361 -11.01 -23.00 -17.70
C ALA A 361 -11.32 -24.42 -17.18
#